data_13e070c026faaeac23200a69436725e8
#
_entry.id   13e070c026faaeac23200a69436725e8
#
_cell.length_a   1.000
_cell.length_b   1.000
_cell.length_c   1.000
_cell.angle_alpha   90.00
_cell.angle_beta   90.00
_cell.angle_gamma   90.00
#
_symmetry.space_group_name_H-M   'P 1'
#
loop_
_entity.id
_entity.type
_entity.pdbx_description
1 polymer ?
#
loop_
_entity_poly.entity_id
_entity_poly.type
_entity_poly.pdbx_seq_one_letter_code
_entity_poly.pdbx_strand_id
1 'polypeptide(L)'
;MGKITKEWVQAALKLADNGQSKLTERERELFGLSSERLRCLINNVCAVKDISYLEIGIYRGSTALAAAYGNDTTRVVGVDNFKYDEREPDKWAPEGFIHSNMKSQMEANLARYTTGDNGVTLDNIEIIESSFEDIDWDKQKKFDVVFFDVVPVNTSLYDDFFN
;
A
#
# COMPACT_ATOMS: atom_id res chain seq x y z
N MET A 1 17.29 7.78 16.10
CA MET A 1 15.98 8.42 16.22
C MET A 1 15.24 8.09 14.93
N GLY A 2 14.03 7.50 14.99
CA GLY A 2 13.31 7.10 13.78
C GLY A 2 12.97 8.32 12.91
N LYS A 3 12.92 8.13 11.60
CA LYS A 3 12.59 9.21 10.65
C LYS A 3 11.13 9.65 10.78
N ILE A 4 10.25 8.77 11.23
CA ILE A 4 8.83 9.04 11.47
C ILE A 4 8.62 9.33 12.95
N THR A 5 8.07 10.51 13.26
CA THR A 5 7.74 10.92 14.63
C THR A 5 6.22 10.96 14.83
N LYS A 6 5.78 10.95 16.09
CA LYS A 6 4.36 11.09 16.43
C LYS A 6 3.76 12.38 15.87
N GLU A 7 4.50 13.47 15.99
CA GLU A 7 4.10 14.81 15.52
C GLU A 7 3.91 14.80 14.00
N TRP A 8 4.81 14.11 13.27
CA TRP A 8 4.70 13.94 11.83
C TRP A 8 3.42 13.18 11.45
N VAL A 9 3.15 12.05 12.11
CA VAL A 9 1.93 11.26 11.86
C VAL A 9 0.68 12.08 12.17
N GLN A 10 0.67 12.86 13.25
CA GLN A 10 -0.45 13.74 13.59
C GLN A 10 -0.65 14.84 12.52
N ALA A 11 0.42 15.43 12.01
CA ALA A 11 0.35 16.40 10.93
C ALA A 11 -0.18 15.76 9.63
N ALA A 12 0.32 14.57 9.27
CA ALA A 12 -0.13 13.80 8.11
C ALA A 12 -1.64 13.47 8.19
N LEU A 13 -2.10 13.07 9.38
CA LEU A 13 -3.52 12.80 9.63
C LEU A 13 -4.38 14.05 9.44
N LYS A 14 -3.95 15.19 9.99
CA LYS A 14 -4.67 16.46 9.84
C LYS A 14 -4.77 16.90 8.37
N LEU A 15 -3.73 16.69 7.58
CA LEU A 15 -3.76 16.95 6.13
C LEU A 15 -4.76 16.00 5.44
N ALA A 16 -4.72 14.71 5.77
CA ALA A 16 -5.64 13.71 5.20
C ALA A 16 -7.11 13.99 5.54
N ASP A 17 -7.39 14.47 6.76
CA ASP A 17 -8.74 14.88 7.19
C ASP A 17 -9.31 16.03 6.35
N ASN A 18 -8.44 16.84 5.76
CA ASN A 18 -8.80 17.93 4.83
C ASN A 18 -8.67 17.52 3.37
N GLY A 19 -8.51 16.24 3.05
CA GLY A 19 -8.31 15.74 1.67
C GLY A 19 -7.01 16.20 1.03
N GLN A 20 -6.02 16.64 1.81
CA GLN A 20 -4.76 17.18 1.31
C GLN A 20 -3.69 16.09 1.24
N SER A 21 -3.09 15.91 0.08
CA SER A 21 -1.94 15.05 -0.19
C SER A 21 -1.33 15.41 -1.55
N LYS A 22 -0.28 14.70 -1.98
CA LYS A 22 0.27 14.83 -3.34
C LYS A 22 -0.58 14.09 -4.38
N LEU A 23 -1.52 13.24 -3.96
CA LEU A 23 -2.39 12.49 -4.87
C LEU A 23 -3.31 13.42 -5.63
N THR A 24 -3.39 13.24 -6.94
CA THR A 24 -4.40 13.91 -7.78
C THR A 24 -5.72 13.13 -7.70
N GLU A 25 -6.79 13.65 -8.29
CA GLU A 25 -8.09 12.99 -8.38
C GLU A 25 -7.97 11.59 -8.99
N ARG A 26 -7.17 11.44 -10.03
CA ARG A 26 -6.93 10.18 -10.73
C ARG A 26 -6.40 9.08 -9.80
N GLU A 27 -5.41 9.38 -8.94
CA GLU A 27 -4.86 8.40 -7.98
C GLU A 27 -5.84 8.12 -6.84
N ARG A 28 -6.63 9.12 -6.45
CA ARG A 28 -7.67 8.97 -5.42
C ARG A 28 -8.81 8.08 -5.87
N GLU A 29 -9.17 8.14 -7.16
CA GLU A 29 -10.26 7.35 -7.76
C GLU A 29 -9.85 5.90 -8.10
N LEU A 30 -8.56 5.55 -7.98
CA LEU A 30 -8.14 4.18 -8.25
C LEU A 30 -8.92 3.21 -7.37
N PHE A 31 -9.61 2.27 -8.01
CA PHE A 31 -10.41 1.30 -7.26
C PHE A 31 -9.53 0.44 -6.34
N GLY A 32 -9.92 0.36 -5.08
CA GLY A 32 -9.32 -0.45 -4.03
C GLY A 32 -10.18 -0.41 -2.78
N LEU A 33 -9.93 -1.30 -1.83
CA LEU A 33 -10.74 -1.41 -0.60
C LEU A 33 -10.35 -0.38 0.48
N SER A 34 -9.50 0.57 0.15
CA SER A 34 -9.11 1.65 1.04
C SER A 34 -9.88 2.94 0.76
N SER A 35 -10.17 3.72 1.80
CA SER A 35 -10.79 5.03 1.65
C SER A 35 -9.79 6.06 1.08
N GLU A 36 -10.32 7.11 0.46
CA GLU A 36 -9.52 8.25 0.00
C GLU A 36 -8.70 8.86 1.15
N ARG A 37 -9.32 9.04 2.32
CA ARG A 37 -8.67 9.55 3.52
C ARG A 37 -7.46 8.71 3.92
N LEU A 38 -7.57 7.38 3.89
CA LEU A 38 -6.46 6.48 4.21
C LEU A 38 -5.34 6.62 3.20
N ARG A 39 -5.64 6.71 1.90
CA ARG A 39 -4.63 6.92 0.85
C ARG A 39 -3.91 8.25 1.02
N CYS A 40 -4.65 9.33 1.34
CA CYS A 40 -4.05 10.63 1.65
C CYS A 40 -3.14 10.54 2.89
N LEU A 41 -3.55 9.83 3.93
CA LEU A 41 -2.73 9.62 5.14
C LEU A 41 -1.43 8.89 4.80
N ILE A 42 -1.52 7.76 4.09
CA ILE A 42 -0.34 6.97 3.70
C ILE A 42 0.60 7.83 2.85
N ASN A 43 0.07 8.55 1.84
CA ASN A 43 0.87 9.44 1.00
C ASN A 43 1.61 10.50 1.83
N ASN A 44 0.92 11.14 2.77
CA ASN A 44 1.50 12.18 3.64
C ASN A 44 2.54 11.60 4.62
N VAL A 45 2.27 10.43 5.21
CA VAL A 45 3.24 9.74 6.10
C VAL A 45 4.52 9.42 5.32
N CYS A 46 4.37 8.92 4.09
CA CYS A 46 5.48 8.56 3.22
C CYS A 46 6.20 9.77 2.57
N ALA A 47 5.76 10.99 2.83
CA ALA A 47 6.43 12.19 2.29
C ALA A 47 7.75 12.57 3.00
N VAL A 48 8.12 11.83 4.05
CA VAL A 48 9.47 11.94 4.67
C VAL A 48 10.51 11.36 3.72
N LYS A 49 11.60 12.09 3.54
CA LYS A 49 12.66 11.69 2.61
C LYS A 49 13.38 10.42 3.05
N ASP A 50 13.69 9.56 2.09
CA ASP A 50 14.51 8.35 2.23
C ASP A 50 13.97 7.33 3.26
N ILE A 51 12.65 7.21 3.39
CA ILE A 51 12.02 6.18 4.21
C ILE A 51 11.73 4.92 3.42
N SER A 52 11.39 3.86 4.15
CA SER A 52 10.92 2.58 3.61
C SER A 52 9.53 2.26 4.15
N TYR A 53 8.64 1.88 3.24
CA TYR A 53 7.26 1.48 3.49
C TYR A 53 7.06 0.03 3.07
N LEU A 54 6.44 -0.75 3.95
CA LEU A 54 6.03 -2.13 3.68
C LEU A 54 4.51 -2.20 3.74
N GLU A 55 3.91 -2.82 2.73
CA GLU A 55 2.51 -3.21 2.72
C GLU A 55 2.37 -4.72 2.61
N ILE A 56 1.60 -5.31 3.52
CA ILE A 56 1.23 -6.72 3.49
C ILE A 56 -0.25 -6.80 3.17
N GLY A 57 -0.60 -7.41 2.03
CA GLY A 57 -1.93 -7.37 1.44
C GLY A 57 -2.09 -6.18 0.50
N ILE A 58 -1.60 -6.31 -0.72
CA ILE A 58 -1.59 -5.21 -1.70
C ILE A 58 -2.93 -5.11 -2.44
N TYR A 59 -3.59 -6.23 -2.65
CA TYR A 59 -4.82 -6.31 -3.42
C TYR A 59 -4.63 -5.72 -4.84
N ARG A 60 -5.16 -4.54 -5.13
CA ARG A 60 -5.05 -3.82 -6.41
C ARG A 60 -4.01 -2.70 -6.42
N GLY A 61 -3.24 -2.56 -5.36
CA GLY A 61 -2.12 -1.63 -5.28
C GLY A 61 -2.47 -0.18 -4.99
N SER A 62 -3.70 0.13 -4.59
CA SER A 62 -4.12 1.53 -4.38
C SER A 62 -3.36 2.24 -3.26
N THR A 63 -3.04 1.53 -2.19
CA THR A 63 -2.29 2.03 -1.03
C THR A 63 -0.80 2.06 -1.28
N ALA A 64 -0.23 1.04 -1.94
CA ALA A 64 1.15 1.03 -2.39
C ALA A 64 1.44 2.18 -3.38
N LEU A 65 0.52 2.39 -4.34
CA LEU A 65 0.55 3.55 -5.22
C LEU A 65 0.55 4.86 -4.42
N ALA A 66 -0.35 4.97 -3.44
CA ALA A 66 -0.45 6.17 -2.62
C ALA A 66 0.84 6.44 -1.84
N ALA A 67 1.50 5.41 -1.32
CA ALA A 67 2.79 5.55 -0.64
C ALA A 67 3.89 6.09 -1.56
N ALA A 68 3.91 5.64 -2.82
CA ALA A 68 4.96 5.97 -3.78
C ALA A 68 4.73 7.30 -4.51
N TYR A 69 3.49 7.65 -4.81
CA TYR A 69 3.16 8.77 -5.69
C TYR A 69 3.67 10.12 -5.18
N GLY A 70 4.57 10.75 -5.93
CA GLY A 70 5.23 12.01 -5.57
C GLY A 70 6.20 11.89 -4.36
N ASN A 71 6.54 10.67 -3.94
CA ASN A 71 7.46 10.34 -2.87
C ASN A 71 8.66 9.55 -3.42
N ASP A 72 9.36 10.11 -4.39
CA ASP A 72 10.37 9.42 -5.23
C ASP A 72 11.53 8.80 -4.45
N THR A 73 11.80 9.27 -3.24
CA THR A 73 12.86 8.72 -2.38
C THR A 73 12.36 7.67 -1.38
N THR A 74 11.06 7.38 -1.37
CA THR A 74 10.46 6.36 -0.52
C THR A 74 10.58 4.99 -1.19
N ARG A 75 11.25 4.03 -0.54
CA ARG A 75 11.23 2.64 -0.99
C ARG A 75 9.89 2.02 -0.58
N VAL A 76 9.09 1.60 -1.53
CA VAL A 76 7.81 0.92 -1.30
C VAL A 76 7.98 -0.57 -1.62
N VAL A 77 7.65 -1.43 -0.67
CA VAL A 77 7.61 -2.88 -0.86
C VAL A 77 6.20 -3.36 -0.56
N GLY A 78 5.61 -4.03 -1.51
CA GLY A 78 4.32 -4.67 -1.35
C GLY A 78 4.46 -6.19 -1.38
N VAL A 79 3.77 -6.87 -0.48
CA VAL A 79 3.74 -8.34 -0.38
C VAL A 79 2.31 -8.83 -0.50
N ASP A 80 2.06 -9.74 -1.42
CA ASP A 80 0.76 -10.40 -1.59
C ASP A 80 0.96 -11.77 -2.28
N ASN A 81 0.20 -12.76 -1.89
CA ASN A 81 0.22 -14.05 -2.57
C ASN A 81 -0.79 -14.13 -3.72
N PHE A 82 -1.64 -13.11 -3.89
CA PHE A 82 -2.70 -12.97 -4.88
C PHE A 82 -3.67 -14.17 -4.93
N LYS A 83 -3.78 -14.93 -3.84
CA LYS A 83 -4.68 -16.08 -3.71
C LYS A 83 -5.97 -15.65 -3.03
N TYR A 84 -6.90 -15.16 -3.81
CA TYR A 84 -8.24 -14.81 -3.35
C TYR A 84 -9.20 -15.97 -3.57
N ASP A 85 -10.11 -16.21 -2.62
CA ASP A 85 -11.13 -17.23 -2.79
C ASP A 85 -12.19 -16.74 -3.78
N GLU A 86 -12.15 -17.26 -5.01
CA GLU A 86 -13.10 -16.91 -6.06
C GLU A 86 -14.55 -17.30 -5.73
N ARG A 87 -14.76 -18.14 -4.70
CA ARG A 87 -16.07 -18.64 -4.28
C ARG A 87 -16.78 -17.68 -3.33
N GLU A 88 -16.04 -16.80 -2.67
CA GLU A 88 -16.62 -15.77 -1.81
C GLU A 88 -16.63 -14.44 -2.56
N PRO A 89 -17.81 -13.99 -3.07
CA PRO A 89 -17.90 -12.65 -3.60
C PRO A 89 -17.54 -11.67 -2.49
N ASP A 90 -16.60 -10.79 -2.76
CA ASP A 90 -16.26 -9.71 -1.86
C ASP A 90 -17.52 -8.85 -1.62
N LYS A 91 -18.07 -8.89 -0.41
CA LYS A 91 -19.29 -8.15 -0.03
C LYS A 91 -19.14 -6.63 -0.20
N TRP A 92 -17.89 -6.18 -0.32
CA TRP A 92 -17.52 -4.77 -0.45
C TRP A 92 -17.18 -4.37 -1.89
N ALA A 93 -17.06 -5.34 -2.79
CA ALA A 93 -16.79 -5.06 -4.19
C ALA A 93 -18.04 -4.63 -4.94
N PRO A 94 -17.91 -3.76 -5.95
CA PRO A 94 -19.00 -3.43 -6.85
C PRO A 94 -19.60 -4.67 -7.51
N GLU A 95 -20.90 -4.62 -7.83
CA GLU A 95 -21.59 -5.70 -8.53
C GLU A 95 -20.85 -6.07 -9.83
N GLY A 96 -20.63 -7.37 -10.05
CA GLY A 96 -19.87 -7.86 -11.21
C GLY A 96 -18.36 -7.91 -11.02
N PHE A 97 -17.86 -7.61 -9.82
CA PHE A 97 -16.45 -7.71 -9.51
C PHE A 97 -15.99 -9.17 -9.43
N ILE A 98 -14.91 -9.49 -10.13
CA ILE A 98 -14.33 -10.82 -10.15
C ILE A 98 -12.92 -10.75 -9.54
N HIS A 99 -12.64 -11.59 -8.54
CA HIS A 99 -11.30 -11.69 -7.93
C HIS A 99 -10.27 -12.39 -8.82
N SER A 100 -10.67 -12.93 -9.96
CA SER A 100 -9.73 -13.55 -10.89
C SER A 100 -8.71 -12.54 -11.43
N ASN A 101 -7.47 -12.98 -11.58
CA ASN A 101 -6.38 -12.19 -12.15
C ASN A 101 -5.99 -10.94 -11.33
N MET A 102 -6.09 -10.99 -10.00
CA MET A 102 -5.78 -9.85 -9.13
C MET A 102 -4.37 -9.29 -9.34
N LYS A 103 -3.37 -10.18 -9.51
CA LYS A 103 -2.00 -9.75 -9.82
C LYS A 103 -1.94 -8.93 -11.10
N SER A 104 -2.53 -9.43 -12.19
CA SER A 104 -2.54 -8.70 -13.47
C SER A 104 -3.29 -7.37 -13.39
N GLN A 105 -4.34 -7.29 -12.57
CA GLN A 105 -5.05 -6.04 -12.34
C GLN A 105 -4.21 -5.05 -11.54
N MET A 106 -3.51 -5.51 -10.52
CA MET A 106 -2.56 -4.69 -9.75
C MET A 106 -1.43 -4.19 -10.66
N GLU A 107 -0.80 -5.07 -11.44
CA GLU A 107 0.25 -4.71 -12.40
C GLU A 107 -0.23 -3.67 -13.42
N ALA A 108 -1.44 -3.84 -13.97
CA ALA A 108 -2.04 -2.88 -14.90
C ALA A 108 -2.32 -1.52 -14.23
N ASN A 109 -2.78 -1.53 -12.98
CA ASN A 109 -2.97 -0.32 -12.21
C ASN A 109 -1.65 0.42 -12.00
N LEU A 110 -0.61 -0.26 -11.52
CA LEU A 110 0.70 0.38 -11.32
C LEU A 110 1.29 0.88 -12.64
N ALA A 111 1.25 0.07 -13.71
CA ALA A 111 1.75 0.47 -15.03
C ALA A 111 1.06 1.72 -15.58
N ARG A 112 -0.24 1.87 -15.35
CA ARG A 112 -1.01 3.04 -15.78
C ARG A 112 -0.49 4.35 -15.18
N TYR A 113 0.15 4.30 -14.02
CA TYR A 113 0.67 5.46 -13.30
C TYR A 113 2.19 5.61 -13.44
N THR A 114 2.92 4.53 -13.79
CA THR A 114 4.36 4.60 -14.10
C THR A 114 4.65 5.21 -15.46
N THR A 115 3.75 5.04 -16.43
CA THR A 115 3.89 5.61 -17.80
C THR A 115 3.23 6.99 -17.94
N GLY A 116 2.93 7.63 -16.82
CA GLY A 116 2.00 8.72 -16.73
C GLY A 116 2.39 10.00 -17.43
N ASP A 117 1.38 10.69 -17.93
CA ASP A 117 1.41 11.99 -18.61
C ASP A 117 2.03 13.13 -17.78
N ASN A 118 2.37 12.89 -16.51
CA ASN A 118 2.85 13.88 -15.55
C ASN A 118 4.34 13.69 -15.14
N GLY A 119 5.08 12.79 -15.80
CA GLY A 119 6.51 12.59 -15.52
C GLY A 119 6.81 11.95 -14.14
N VAL A 120 5.82 11.41 -13.46
CA VAL A 120 6.02 10.63 -12.23
C VAL A 120 6.31 9.19 -12.62
N THR A 121 7.51 8.71 -12.32
CA THR A 121 7.87 7.30 -12.42
C THR A 121 7.66 6.64 -11.07
N LEU A 122 7.09 5.42 -11.03
CA LEU A 122 6.95 4.63 -9.81
C LEU A 122 8.05 3.55 -9.75
N ASP A 123 9.28 3.93 -10.05
CA ASP A 123 10.44 3.03 -10.02
C ASP A 123 10.81 2.60 -8.58
N ASN A 124 10.16 3.20 -7.60
CA ASN A 124 10.37 2.97 -6.19
C ASN A 124 9.44 1.92 -5.57
N ILE A 125 8.63 1.21 -6.38
CA ILE A 125 7.74 0.12 -5.93
C ILE A 125 8.35 -1.24 -6.31
N GLU A 126 8.51 -2.09 -5.32
CA GLU A 126 8.89 -3.50 -5.44
C GLU A 126 7.71 -4.38 -4.99
N ILE A 127 7.31 -5.36 -5.81
CA ILE A 127 6.24 -6.31 -5.48
C ILE A 127 6.84 -7.69 -5.26
N ILE A 128 6.55 -8.28 -4.11
CA ILE A 128 6.94 -9.64 -3.74
C ILE A 128 5.68 -10.52 -3.75
N GLU A 129 5.61 -11.42 -4.72
CA GLU A 129 4.55 -12.43 -4.79
C GLU A 129 4.87 -13.59 -3.83
N SER A 130 4.38 -13.49 -2.61
CA SER A 130 4.58 -14.49 -1.58
C SER A 130 3.51 -14.36 -0.49
N SER A 131 3.27 -15.45 0.26
CA SER A 131 2.68 -15.29 1.59
C SER A 131 3.68 -14.56 2.49
N PHE A 132 3.22 -13.65 3.33
CA PHE A 132 4.11 -12.94 4.25
C PHE A 132 4.76 -13.89 5.28
N GLU A 133 4.13 -15.03 5.55
CA GLU A 133 4.62 -16.10 6.44
C GLU A 133 5.83 -16.83 5.85
N ASP A 134 5.96 -16.85 4.52
CA ASP A 134 7.05 -17.52 3.81
C ASP A 134 8.29 -16.62 3.61
N ILE A 135 8.22 -15.37 4.06
CA ILE A 135 9.31 -14.41 3.90
C ILE A 135 10.27 -14.52 5.08
N ASP A 136 11.55 -14.65 4.77
CA ASP A 136 12.63 -14.55 5.77
C ASP A 136 12.85 -13.06 6.13
N TRP A 137 12.15 -12.60 7.14
CA TRP A 137 12.17 -11.20 7.58
C TRP A 137 13.52 -10.76 8.15
N ASP A 138 14.31 -11.70 8.67
CA ASP A 138 15.66 -11.41 9.19
C ASP A 138 16.61 -10.96 8.08
N LYS A 139 16.35 -11.39 6.85
CA LYS A 139 17.11 -10.99 5.67
C LYS A 139 16.60 -9.70 5.02
N GLN A 140 15.42 -9.26 5.42
CA GLN A 140 14.85 -8.02 4.88
C GLN A 140 15.46 -6.79 5.54
N LYS A 141 15.57 -5.70 4.77
CA LYS A 141 15.90 -4.40 5.35
C LYS A 141 14.75 -3.94 6.25
N LYS A 142 15.07 -3.30 7.37
CA LYS A 142 14.06 -2.71 8.26
C LYS A 142 13.22 -1.68 7.51
N PHE A 143 11.96 -1.59 7.89
CA PHE A 143 11.01 -0.63 7.36
C PHE A 143 10.69 0.45 8.39
N ASP A 144 10.50 1.69 7.92
CA ASP A 144 10.13 2.83 8.77
C ASP A 144 8.61 2.88 9.00
N VAL A 145 7.83 2.36 8.05
CA VAL A 145 6.36 2.28 8.08
C VAL A 145 5.93 0.88 7.64
N VAL A 146 5.02 0.27 8.38
CA VAL A 146 4.39 -1.00 8.00
C VAL A 146 2.88 -0.82 7.99
N PHE A 147 2.26 -1.16 6.88
CA PHE A 147 0.81 -1.25 6.73
C PHE A 147 0.42 -2.71 6.53
N PHE A 148 -0.34 -3.24 7.49
CA PHE A 148 -0.75 -4.63 7.50
C PHE A 148 -2.25 -4.71 7.22
N ASP A 149 -2.62 -5.13 6.00
CA ASP A 149 -4.01 -5.17 5.51
C ASP A 149 -4.39 -6.57 5.01
N VAL A 150 -4.18 -7.56 5.86
CA VAL A 150 -4.65 -8.93 5.61
C VAL A 150 -5.54 -9.38 6.77
N VAL A 151 -6.55 -10.19 6.47
CA VAL A 151 -7.32 -10.89 7.50
C VAL A 151 -6.46 -12.08 7.92
N PRO A 152 -5.91 -12.11 9.13
CA PRO A 152 -5.09 -13.22 9.55
C PRO A 152 -5.95 -14.47 9.68
N VAL A 153 -5.51 -15.54 9.05
CA VAL A 153 -6.11 -16.87 9.21
C VAL A 153 -5.83 -17.41 10.63
N ASN A 154 -4.81 -16.86 11.30
CA ASN A 154 -4.43 -17.24 12.67
C ASN A 154 -4.00 -16.00 13.47
N THR A 155 -4.77 -15.67 14.52
CA THR A 155 -4.52 -14.48 15.37
C THR A 155 -3.24 -14.57 16.19
N SER A 156 -2.64 -15.75 16.37
CA SER A 156 -1.38 -15.91 17.11
C SER A 156 -0.18 -15.27 16.40
N LEU A 157 -0.24 -15.06 15.09
CA LEU A 157 0.83 -14.41 14.32
C LEU A 157 0.91 -12.89 14.55
N TYR A 158 -0.18 -12.26 15.03
CA TYR A 158 -0.13 -10.83 15.40
C TYR A 158 0.81 -10.56 16.57
N ASP A 159 0.81 -11.45 17.56
CA ASP A 159 1.61 -11.26 18.76
C ASP A 159 3.12 -11.36 18.47
N ASP A 160 3.51 -12.18 17.49
CA ASP A 160 4.91 -12.36 17.09
C ASP A 160 5.45 -11.18 16.22
N PHE A 161 4.55 -10.46 15.54
CA PHE A 161 4.95 -9.36 14.65
C PHE A 161 5.10 -8.01 15.38
N PHE A 162 4.41 -7.82 16.51
CA PHE A 162 4.34 -6.56 17.24
C PHE A 162 4.99 -6.59 18.64
N ASN A 163 5.59 -7.73 19.06
CA ASN A 163 6.43 -7.87 20.24
C ASN A 163 7.90 -7.97 19.86
#